data_1041537457926c4fdbb6534c3a2701f6
#
_entry.id   1041537457926c4fdbb6534c3a2701f6
#
_cell.length_a   1.000
_cell.length_b   1.000
_cell.length_c   1.000
_cell.angle_alpha   90.00
_cell.angle_beta   90.00
_cell.angle_gamma   90.00
#
_symmetry.space_group_name_H-M   'P 1'
#
loop_
_entity.id
_entity.type
_entity.pdbx_description
1 polymer ?
#
loop_
_entity_poly.entity_id
_entity_poly.type
_entity_poly.pdbx_seq_one_letter_code
_entity_poly.pdbx_strand_id
1 'polypeptide(L)'
;MSPLRVALIAEDYYPQLGGVPEHVHNLARELEALGHHTTIVTSHMREPGAGSREPERHPDVRRVGTSLVIYANGGVARITVGWRLTARLEALFRQERFDVVHVHGGLNPTFGLVAPRAAWRAGIPVVATFHTWFPRSIACRVFRQPLQRILDRHAATVAVSSAARDAMARYFTAPWEIIPNGVDTTFFRPGLHGGTDRRGRAGPQLLWLGRIEPRNDLRTVLAAMPGILKHHPATSLTVVGDGPWRSRMERAARHLGPAVRFAGYANGDRPAYYRGSDLYLCPTRRASFGVTLLEAMACGTPLVVSDIPAFRDVAGQSQAVFAPPGEPEAWSDAVNTLLADTDRRTAMTHEGRRVAERHAWPLVAQRVLAVYRRVTG
;
A
#
# COMPACT_ATOMS: atom_id res chain seq x y z
N MET A 1 6.09 21.61 22.34
CA MET A 1 6.90 21.72 21.10
C MET A 1 6.08 22.48 20.08
N SER A 2 6.69 23.37 19.32
CA SER A 2 5.97 24.19 18.33
C SER A 2 5.34 23.33 17.23
N PRO A 3 4.13 23.67 16.75
CA PRO A 3 3.52 23.04 15.59
C PRO A 3 4.41 23.19 14.35
N LEU A 4 4.58 22.12 13.58
CA LEU A 4 5.27 22.14 12.30
C LEU A 4 4.26 22.35 11.15
N ARG A 5 4.69 23.06 10.11
CA ARG A 5 3.99 23.18 8.82
C ARG A 5 4.63 22.23 7.83
N VAL A 6 3.92 21.18 7.42
CA VAL A 6 4.45 20.06 6.62
C VAL A 6 3.82 20.05 5.23
N ALA A 7 4.63 20.09 4.18
CA ALA A 7 4.15 19.81 2.82
C ALA A 7 4.35 18.32 2.50
N LEU A 8 3.26 17.60 2.25
CA LEU A 8 3.26 16.20 1.79
C LEU A 8 3.09 16.17 0.27
N ILE A 9 4.14 15.78 -0.45
CA ILE A 9 4.16 15.81 -1.92
C ILE A 9 3.90 14.42 -2.47
N ALA A 10 2.86 14.25 -3.29
CA ALA A 10 2.53 12.99 -3.94
C ALA A 10 2.05 13.20 -5.39
N GLU A 11 2.51 12.34 -6.32
CA GLU A 11 2.04 12.37 -7.71
C GLU A 11 0.54 12.08 -7.80
N ASP A 12 0.09 11.11 -7.03
CA ASP A 12 -1.29 10.67 -6.94
C ASP A 12 -1.87 10.97 -5.56
N TYR A 13 -3.10 11.47 -5.58
CA TYR A 13 -3.92 11.65 -4.38
C TYR A 13 -5.39 11.46 -4.75
N TYR A 14 -6.27 11.44 -3.73
CA TYR A 14 -7.71 11.33 -3.98
C TYR A 14 -8.21 12.34 -5.04
N PRO A 15 -9.19 11.93 -5.85
CA PRO A 15 -10.04 10.74 -5.78
C PRO A 15 -9.39 9.43 -6.30
N GLN A 16 -8.14 9.43 -6.74
CA GLN A 16 -7.44 8.22 -7.14
C GLN A 16 -7.17 7.32 -5.93
N LEU A 17 -7.67 6.08 -5.97
CA LEU A 17 -7.39 5.07 -4.94
C LEU A 17 -6.02 4.42 -5.17
N GLY A 18 -5.31 4.14 -4.07
CA GLY A 18 -4.01 3.45 -4.11
C GLY A 18 -3.27 3.54 -2.79
N GLY A 19 -2.24 2.74 -2.62
CA GLY A 19 -1.48 2.67 -1.38
C GLY A 19 -0.79 3.98 -1.00
N VAL A 20 -0.26 4.74 -1.97
CA VAL A 20 0.39 6.05 -1.70
C VAL A 20 -0.63 7.13 -1.33
N PRO A 21 -1.74 7.33 -2.08
CA PRO A 21 -2.82 8.22 -1.66
C PRO A 21 -3.35 7.95 -0.25
N GLU A 22 -3.62 6.70 0.08
CA GLU A 22 -4.08 6.30 1.42
C GLU A 22 -3.01 6.56 2.48
N HIS A 23 -1.74 6.28 2.19
CA HIS A 23 -0.62 6.57 3.10
C HIS A 23 -0.52 8.07 3.41
N VAL A 24 -0.48 8.91 2.37
CA VAL A 24 -0.34 10.37 2.51
C VAL A 24 -1.53 10.96 3.26
N HIS A 25 -2.75 10.50 2.96
CA HIS A 25 -3.97 10.94 3.63
C HIS A 25 -3.95 10.61 5.14
N ASN A 26 -3.68 9.35 5.48
CA ASN A 26 -3.67 8.94 6.88
C ASN A 26 -2.52 9.59 7.66
N LEU A 27 -1.34 9.73 7.05
CA LEU A 27 -0.23 10.45 7.66
C LEU A 27 -0.58 11.91 7.94
N ALA A 28 -1.21 12.61 6.98
CA ALA A 28 -1.67 13.98 7.18
C ALA A 28 -2.65 14.08 8.34
N ARG A 29 -3.68 13.22 8.37
CA ARG A 29 -4.68 13.19 9.44
C ARG A 29 -4.06 12.98 10.82
N GLU A 30 -3.11 12.07 10.95
CA GLU A 30 -2.47 11.79 12.23
C GLU A 30 -1.52 12.92 12.66
N LEU A 31 -0.81 13.56 11.73
CA LEU A 31 0.01 14.74 12.04
C LEU A 31 -0.86 15.92 12.52
N GLU A 32 -2.01 16.13 11.90
CA GLU A 32 -3.00 17.14 12.35
C GLU A 32 -3.56 16.80 13.74
N ALA A 33 -3.85 15.52 14.00
CA ALA A 33 -4.28 15.07 15.33
C ALA A 33 -3.19 15.29 16.41
N LEU A 34 -1.91 15.29 16.00
CA LEU A 34 -0.76 15.62 16.87
C LEU A 34 -0.52 17.14 16.97
N GLY A 35 -1.37 17.98 16.38
CA GLY A 35 -1.30 19.45 16.46
C GLY A 35 -0.38 20.11 15.44
N HIS A 36 0.01 19.39 14.37
CA HIS A 36 0.79 19.93 13.25
C HIS A 36 -0.13 20.39 12.11
N HIS A 37 0.37 21.24 11.21
CA HIS A 37 -0.35 21.67 10.01
C HIS A 37 0.16 20.93 8.80
N THR A 38 -0.72 20.26 8.06
CA THR A 38 -0.34 19.54 6.85
C THR A 38 -1.01 20.15 5.61
N THR A 39 -0.24 20.22 4.52
CA THR A 39 -0.76 20.56 3.19
C THR A 39 -0.31 19.48 2.22
N ILE A 40 -1.27 18.84 1.55
CA ILE A 40 -0.98 17.86 0.51
C ILE A 40 -0.83 18.57 -0.82
N VAL A 41 0.34 18.41 -1.46
CA VAL A 41 0.62 18.97 -2.78
C VAL A 41 0.63 17.85 -3.80
N THR A 42 -0.29 17.92 -4.76
CA THR A 42 -0.50 16.89 -5.80
C THR A 42 -0.84 17.50 -7.16
N SER A 43 -1.05 16.67 -8.17
CA SER A 43 -1.42 17.12 -9.52
C SER A 43 -2.94 17.29 -9.71
N HIS A 44 -3.31 18.08 -10.72
CA HIS A 44 -4.68 18.07 -11.24
C HIS A 44 -4.92 16.78 -12.04
N MET A 45 -6.03 16.11 -11.79
CA MET A 45 -6.49 14.98 -12.59
C MET A 45 -7.60 15.43 -13.53
N ARG A 46 -7.49 15.04 -14.81
CA ARG A 46 -8.52 15.37 -15.82
C ARG A 46 -9.79 14.53 -15.65
N GLU A 47 -9.63 13.26 -15.27
CA GLU A 47 -10.75 12.35 -15.02
C GLU A 47 -10.46 11.48 -13.80
N PRO A 48 -11.41 11.36 -12.84
CA PRO A 48 -11.32 10.39 -11.78
C PRO A 48 -11.42 8.98 -12.36
N GLY A 49 -10.52 8.08 -11.97
CA GLY A 49 -10.61 6.67 -12.35
C GLY A 49 -11.87 5.99 -11.78
N ALA A 50 -12.32 4.90 -12.41
CA ALA A 50 -13.41 4.08 -11.88
C ALA A 50 -13.11 3.66 -10.42
N GLY A 51 -14.10 3.77 -9.54
CA GLY A 51 -13.96 3.49 -8.10
C GLY A 51 -13.38 4.64 -7.28
N SER A 52 -13.21 5.84 -7.86
CA SER A 52 -12.74 7.02 -7.13
C SER A 52 -13.72 7.38 -6.01
N ARG A 53 -13.18 7.66 -4.81
CA ARG A 53 -13.94 8.15 -3.65
C ARG A 53 -13.15 9.28 -3.00
N GLU A 54 -13.82 10.37 -2.71
CA GLU A 54 -13.25 11.40 -1.85
C GLU A 54 -13.45 11.03 -0.37
N PRO A 55 -12.42 11.18 0.47
CA PRO A 55 -12.58 10.95 1.91
C PRO A 55 -13.48 12.03 2.52
N GLU A 56 -14.22 11.68 3.56
CA GLU A 56 -15.18 12.58 4.23
C GLU A 56 -14.53 13.82 4.87
N ARG A 57 -13.24 13.76 5.16
CA ARG A 57 -12.46 14.85 5.74
C ARG A 57 -11.19 15.06 4.92
N HIS A 58 -11.08 16.23 4.29
CA HIS A 58 -9.93 16.60 3.47
C HIS A 58 -8.93 17.43 4.28
N PRO A 59 -7.66 17.00 4.40
CA PRO A 59 -6.59 17.92 4.73
C PRO A 59 -6.48 19.00 3.62
N ASP A 60 -5.78 20.10 3.90
CA ASP A 60 -5.53 21.14 2.90
C ASP A 60 -4.81 20.57 1.67
N VAL A 61 -5.41 20.68 0.47
CA VAL A 61 -4.90 20.11 -0.77
C VAL A 61 -4.60 21.21 -1.79
N ARG A 62 -3.36 21.31 -2.21
CA ARG A 62 -2.90 22.19 -3.30
C ARG A 62 -2.60 21.37 -4.55
N ARG A 63 -3.24 21.70 -5.65
CA ARG A 63 -3.01 21.00 -6.92
C ARG A 63 -2.14 21.83 -7.84
N VAL A 64 -1.01 21.26 -8.32
CA VAL A 64 -0.02 21.93 -9.15
C VAL A 64 0.37 21.03 -10.32
N GLY A 65 0.26 21.55 -11.55
CA GLY A 65 0.49 20.75 -12.76
C GLY A 65 -0.66 19.81 -13.10
N THR A 66 -0.48 18.99 -14.12
CA THR A 66 -1.50 18.06 -14.63
C THR A 66 -0.95 16.65 -14.63
N SER A 67 -1.72 15.70 -14.11
CA SER A 67 -1.38 14.28 -14.12
C SER A 67 -1.52 13.70 -15.52
N LEU A 68 -0.48 12.99 -15.98
CA LEU A 68 -0.51 12.16 -17.17
C LEU A 68 -0.29 10.70 -16.79
N VAL A 69 -1.05 9.83 -17.43
CA VAL A 69 -0.92 8.38 -17.26
C VAL A 69 0.19 7.86 -18.14
N ILE A 70 1.12 7.08 -17.56
CA ILE A 70 2.16 6.38 -18.29
C ILE A 70 2.14 4.89 -17.89
N TYR A 71 2.69 4.04 -18.76
CA TYR A 71 2.89 2.62 -18.45
C TYR A 71 4.36 2.40 -18.07
N ALA A 72 4.60 2.00 -16.82
CA ALA A 72 5.95 1.78 -16.31
C ALA A 72 6.01 0.61 -15.33
N ASN A 73 7.10 -0.14 -15.33
CA ASN A 73 7.35 -1.25 -14.40
C ASN A 73 6.25 -2.32 -14.35
N GLY A 74 5.57 -2.54 -15.50
CA GLY A 74 4.49 -3.55 -15.60
C GLY A 74 3.15 -3.11 -15.00
N GLY A 75 2.95 -1.81 -14.77
CA GLY A 75 1.72 -1.23 -14.26
C GLY A 75 1.48 0.20 -14.77
N VAL A 76 0.32 0.72 -14.44
CA VAL A 76 -0.02 2.13 -14.70
C VAL A 76 0.65 3.00 -13.64
N ALA A 77 1.44 3.96 -14.08
CA ALA A 77 2.02 5.02 -13.26
C ALA A 77 1.53 6.39 -13.74
N ARG A 78 1.70 7.40 -12.92
CA ARG A 78 1.37 8.78 -13.28
C ARG A 78 2.60 9.67 -13.13
N ILE A 79 2.66 10.69 -13.96
CA ILE A 79 3.66 11.75 -13.88
C ILE A 79 2.96 13.10 -13.94
N THR A 80 3.51 14.09 -13.26
CA THR A 80 2.98 15.46 -13.28
C THR A 80 3.74 16.29 -14.29
N VAL A 81 3.04 16.91 -15.20
CA VAL A 81 3.60 17.87 -16.16
C VAL A 81 3.04 19.26 -15.92
N GLY A 82 3.82 20.28 -16.25
CA GLY A 82 3.37 21.66 -16.10
C GLY A 82 4.45 22.66 -16.48
N TRP A 83 4.01 23.81 -17.00
CA TRP A 83 4.90 24.92 -17.31
C TRP A 83 5.49 25.50 -16.01
N ARG A 84 6.82 25.67 -15.97
CA ARG A 84 7.57 26.25 -14.83
C ARG A 84 7.23 25.60 -13.48
N LEU A 85 7.01 24.27 -13.46
CA LEU A 85 6.52 23.54 -12.29
C LEU A 85 7.39 23.79 -11.05
N THR A 86 8.73 23.78 -11.18
CA THR A 86 9.64 24.08 -10.07
C THR A 86 9.43 25.49 -9.49
N ALA A 87 9.25 26.50 -10.34
CA ALA A 87 9.05 27.89 -9.88
C ALA A 87 7.69 28.05 -9.18
N ARG A 88 6.65 27.38 -9.68
CA ARG A 88 5.31 27.37 -9.04
C ARG A 88 5.34 26.71 -7.66
N LEU A 89 6.05 25.59 -7.53
CA LEU A 89 6.24 24.92 -6.24
C LEU A 89 7.07 25.78 -5.29
N GLU A 90 8.15 26.41 -5.79
CA GLU A 90 8.98 27.31 -4.98
C GLU A 90 8.16 28.49 -4.43
N ALA A 91 7.34 29.13 -5.28
CA ALA A 91 6.44 30.22 -4.85
C ALA A 91 5.45 29.74 -3.77
N LEU A 92 4.82 28.57 -3.98
CA LEU A 92 3.92 27.96 -2.99
C LEU A 92 4.65 27.70 -1.66
N PHE A 93 5.84 27.11 -1.70
CA PHE A 93 6.60 26.77 -0.50
C PHE A 93 7.01 28.01 0.31
N ARG A 94 7.40 29.10 -0.38
CA ARG A 94 7.71 30.38 0.26
C ARG A 94 6.47 31.04 0.88
N GLN A 95 5.34 30.99 0.17
CA GLN A 95 4.06 31.58 0.62
C GLN A 95 3.55 30.86 1.87
N GLU A 96 3.53 29.53 1.85
CA GLU A 96 3.01 28.71 2.95
C GLU A 96 3.99 28.54 4.11
N ARG A 97 5.27 28.91 3.96
CA ARG A 97 6.34 28.84 4.99
C ARG A 97 6.41 27.48 5.65
N PHE A 98 6.57 26.42 4.84
CA PHE A 98 6.73 25.06 5.37
C PHE A 98 8.07 24.91 6.11
N ASP A 99 8.04 24.15 7.20
CA ASP A 99 9.23 23.75 7.96
C ASP A 99 9.92 22.54 7.34
N VAL A 100 9.15 21.66 6.67
CA VAL A 100 9.65 20.46 6.01
C VAL A 100 8.81 20.12 4.76
N VAL A 101 9.47 19.65 3.73
CA VAL A 101 8.85 19.08 2.52
C VAL A 101 9.11 17.59 2.52
N HIS A 102 8.04 16.78 2.55
CA HIS A 102 8.14 15.33 2.49
C HIS A 102 7.63 14.80 1.14
N VAL A 103 8.51 14.20 0.37
CA VAL A 103 8.22 13.68 -0.97
C VAL A 103 7.92 12.18 -0.90
N HIS A 104 6.73 11.78 -1.32
CA HIS A 104 6.33 10.39 -1.45
C HIS A 104 6.54 9.90 -2.87
N GLY A 105 7.34 8.83 -3.03
CA GLY A 105 7.73 8.28 -4.33
C GLY A 105 9.20 8.51 -4.70
N GLY A 106 9.95 9.22 -3.85
CA GLY A 106 11.40 9.35 -3.94
C GLY A 106 11.87 10.06 -5.21
N LEU A 107 12.62 9.36 -6.08
CA LEU A 107 13.24 9.90 -7.30
C LEU A 107 12.34 9.75 -8.54
N ASN A 108 11.04 9.88 -8.42
CA ASN A 108 10.13 9.89 -9.57
C ASN A 108 10.46 11.05 -10.52
N PRO A 109 10.29 10.86 -11.84
CA PRO A 109 10.80 11.81 -12.84
C PRO A 109 10.15 13.20 -12.83
N THR A 110 9.10 13.42 -12.03
CA THR A 110 8.45 14.72 -11.88
C THR A 110 8.51 15.24 -10.46
N PHE A 111 7.50 15.07 -9.62
CA PHE A 111 7.53 15.62 -8.26
C PHE A 111 8.73 15.14 -7.44
N GLY A 112 9.17 13.90 -7.62
CA GLY A 112 10.38 13.39 -6.98
C GLY A 112 11.66 14.15 -7.30
N LEU A 113 11.71 14.88 -8.44
CA LEU A 113 12.87 15.67 -8.86
C LEU A 113 12.64 17.19 -8.74
N VAL A 114 11.42 17.65 -9.02
CA VAL A 114 11.16 19.12 -9.06
C VAL A 114 10.79 19.68 -7.68
N ALA A 115 10.08 18.92 -6.85
CA ALA A 115 9.71 19.39 -5.52
C ALA A 115 10.92 19.54 -4.57
N PRO A 116 11.89 18.58 -4.52
CA PRO A 116 13.13 18.81 -3.77
C PRO A 116 13.90 20.04 -4.21
N ARG A 117 14.03 20.27 -5.53
CA ARG A 117 14.71 21.47 -6.06
C ARG A 117 14.03 22.77 -5.63
N ALA A 118 12.70 22.80 -5.66
CA ALA A 118 11.92 23.95 -5.20
C ALA A 118 12.08 24.19 -3.69
N ALA A 119 12.05 23.14 -2.89
CA ALA A 119 12.24 23.19 -1.43
C ALA A 119 13.64 23.70 -1.06
N TRP A 120 14.71 23.20 -1.70
CA TRP A 120 16.07 23.66 -1.46
C TRP A 120 16.28 25.13 -1.83
N ARG A 121 15.64 25.63 -2.90
CA ARG A 121 15.68 27.06 -3.24
C ARG A 121 14.92 27.93 -2.24
N ALA A 122 13.93 27.35 -1.57
CA ALA A 122 13.19 27.99 -0.49
C ALA A 122 13.89 27.84 0.88
N GLY A 123 15.01 27.11 0.96
CA GLY A 123 15.74 26.87 2.22
C GLY A 123 15.08 25.82 3.11
N ILE A 124 14.20 24.97 2.57
CA ILE A 124 13.42 24.00 3.34
C ILE A 124 14.05 22.60 3.24
N PRO A 125 14.25 21.89 4.39
CA PRO A 125 14.74 20.51 4.39
C PRO A 125 13.74 19.57 3.71
N VAL A 126 14.29 18.53 3.04
CA VAL A 126 13.50 17.55 2.29
C VAL A 126 13.67 16.17 2.89
N VAL A 127 12.55 15.53 3.21
CA VAL A 127 12.46 14.11 3.54
C VAL A 127 11.88 13.38 2.33
N ALA A 128 12.37 12.17 2.02
CA ALA A 128 11.82 11.36 0.94
C ALA A 128 11.44 9.97 1.44
N THR A 129 10.19 9.53 1.16
CA THR A 129 9.75 8.16 1.39
C THR A 129 9.62 7.39 0.09
N PHE A 130 10.25 6.23 0.04
CA PHE A 130 10.29 5.33 -1.09
C PHE A 130 9.28 4.20 -0.89
N HIS A 131 8.25 4.17 -1.75
CA HIS A 131 7.14 3.22 -1.69
C HIS A 131 7.24 2.07 -2.70
N THR A 132 8.22 2.11 -3.61
CA THR A 132 8.21 1.23 -4.78
C THR A 132 9.33 0.19 -4.71
N TRP A 133 8.95 -1.07 -4.91
CA TRP A 133 9.86 -2.13 -5.25
C TRP A 133 9.90 -2.32 -6.78
N PHE A 134 11.08 -2.55 -7.33
CA PHE A 134 11.27 -2.91 -8.73
C PHE A 134 12.48 -3.84 -8.88
N PRO A 135 12.49 -4.79 -9.87
CA PRO A 135 13.56 -5.77 -9.98
C PRO A 135 14.89 -5.15 -10.46
N ARG A 136 14.86 -4.41 -11.55
CA ARG A 136 15.98 -3.66 -12.11
C ARG A 136 15.45 -2.46 -12.85
N SER A 137 16.22 -1.35 -12.84
CA SER A 137 15.89 -0.11 -13.56
C SER A 137 17.08 0.33 -14.40
N ILE A 138 16.92 0.37 -15.71
CA ILE A 138 17.92 0.92 -16.64
C ILE A 138 18.09 2.41 -16.36
N ALA A 139 17.00 3.15 -16.12
CA ALA A 139 17.06 4.57 -15.82
C ALA A 139 17.88 4.85 -14.54
N CYS A 140 17.66 4.12 -13.44
CA CYS A 140 18.45 4.27 -12.22
C CYS A 140 19.94 3.96 -12.48
N ARG A 141 20.25 2.99 -13.34
CA ARG A 141 21.63 2.66 -13.70
C ARG A 141 22.31 3.76 -14.55
N VAL A 142 21.63 4.21 -15.58
CA VAL A 142 22.15 5.23 -16.53
C VAL A 142 22.28 6.58 -15.84
N PHE A 143 21.27 6.99 -15.08
CA PHE A 143 21.24 8.28 -14.37
C PHE A 143 21.72 8.19 -12.92
N ARG A 144 22.52 7.17 -12.58
CA ARG A 144 22.95 6.92 -11.20
C ARG A 144 23.60 8.16 -10.56
N GLN A 145 24.58 8.77 -11.22
CA GLN A 145 25.31 9.90 -10.62
C GLN A 145 24.45 11.15 -10.39
N PRO A 146 23.70 11.68 -11.39
CA PRO A 146 22.83 12.83 -11.15
C PRO A 146 21.71 12.55 -10.14
N LEU A 147 21.15 11.34 -10.09
CA LEU A 147 20.14 10.98 -9.11
C LEU A 147 20.74 10.80 -7.70
N GLN A 148 21.97 10.28 -7.59
CA GLN A 148 22.69 10.22 -6.31
C GLN A 148 22.90 11.63 -5.74
N ARG A 149 23.38 12.59 -6.54
CA ARG A 149 23.56 13.99 -6.10
C ARG A 149 22.26 14.63 -5.61
N ILE A 150 21.14 14.25 -6.18
CA ILE A 150 19.81 14.70 -5.69
C ILE A 150 19.52 14.04 -4.34
N LEU A 151 19.74 12.73 -4.24
CA LEU A 151 19.48 11.96 -3.02
C LEU A 151 20.37 12.43 -1.85
N ASP A 152 21.65 12.73 -2.10
CA ASP A 152 22.61 13.21 -1.10
C ASP A 152 22.19 14.55 -0.45
N ARG A 153 21.31 15.29 -1.09
CA ARG A 153 20.77 16.57 -0.57
C ARG A 153 19.50 16.42 0.23
N HIS A 154 18.92 15.21 0.31
CA HIS A 154 17.79 14.97 1.20
C HIS A 154 18.28 14.95 2.66
N ALA A 155 17.53 15.61 3.53
CA ALA A 155 17.83 15.64 4.96
C ALA A 155 17.57 14.26 5.62
N ALA A 156 16.63 13.48 5.06
CA ALA A 156 16.40 12.09 5.46
C ALA A 156 15.78 11.26 4.33
N THR A 157 16.10 9.96 4.32
CA THR A 157 15.58 8.98 3.36
C THR A 157 14.91 7.83 4.09
N VAL A 158 13.63 7.63 3.80
CA VAL A 158 12.77 6.60 4.40
C VAL A 158 12.39 5.57 3.35
N ALA A 159 12.39 4.30 3.70
CA ALA A 159 11.82 3.22 2.90
C ALA A 159 10.70 2.52 3.69
N VAL A 160 9.61 2.14 3.02
CA VAL A 160 8.47 1.49 3.69
C VAL A 160 8.72 0.03 4.07
N SER A 161 9.82 -0.57 3.60
CA SER A 161 10.20 -1.95 3.87
C SER A 161 11.68 -2.20 3.54
N SER A 162 12.23 -3.33 3.98
CA SER A 162 13.54 -3.79 3.53
C SER A 162 13.55 -4.00 2.01
N ALA A 163 12.49 -4.55 1.45
CA ALA A 163 12.36 -4.78 0.00
C ALA A 163 12.41 -3.46 -0.80
N ALA A 164 11.73 -2.41 -0.35
CA ALA A 164 11.78 -1.09 -0.99
C ALA A 164 13.16 -0.44 -0.84
N ARG A 165 13.79 -0.52 0.34
CA ARG A 165 15.16 -0.08 0.59
C ARG A 165 16.14 -0.78 -0.35
N ASP A 166 16.11 -2.09 -0.43
CA ASP A 166 17.06 -2.89 -1.20
C ASP A 166 16.91 -2.68 -2.71
N ALA A 167 15.69 -2.40 -3.18
CA ALA A 167 15.47 -2.00 -4.57
C ALA A 167 16.23 -0.70 -4.93
N MET A 168 16.25 0.27 -4.02
CA MET A 168 16.97 1.53 -4.19
C MET A 168 18.47 1.40 -3.89
N ALA A 169 18.85 0.65 -2.85
CA ALA A 169 20.22 0.46 -2.41
C ALA A 169 21.11 -0.27 -3.44
N ARG A 170 20.51 -0.97 -4.41
CA ARG A 170 21.24 -1.51 -5.58
C ARG A 170 21.88 -0.42 -6.44
N TYR A 171 21.38 0.81 -6.40
CA TYR A 171 21.80 1.90 -7.26
C TYR A 171 22.36 3.08 -6.47
N PHE A 172 21.86 3.32 -5.26
CA PHE A 172 22.10 4.54 -4.48
C PHE A 172 22.52 4.22 -3.07
N THR A 173 23.44 5.02 -2.55
CA THR A 173 23.87 4.99 -1.14
C THR A 173 23.15 6.09 -0.37
N ALA A 174 22.52 5.74 0.74
CA ALA A 174 21.88 6.72 1.63
C ALA A 174 21.71 6.13 3.04
N PRO A 175 21.54 6.95 4.08
CA PRO A 175 21.19 6.51 5.43
C PRO A 175 19.70 6.12 5.48
N TRP A 176 19.38 4.91 4.99
CA TRP A 176 18.01 4.42 4.91
C TRP A 176 17.41 4.15 6.27
N GLU A 177 16.31 4.80 6.58
CA GLU A 177 15.47 4.48 7.73
C GLU A 177 14.23 3.70 7.26
N ILE A 178 13.89 2.59 7.93
CA ILE A 178 12.68 1.82 7.57
C ILE A 178 11.55 2.27 8.48
N ILE A 179 10.55 2.95 7.88
CA ILE A 179 9.29 3.28 8.54
C ILE A 179 8.17 2.66 7.73
N PRO A 180 7.49 1.61 8.25
CA PRO A 180 6.48 0.87 7.50
C PRO A 180 5.22 1.71 7.26
N ASN A 181 4.38 1.24 6.34
CA ASN A 181 3.03 1.79 6.19
C ASN A 181 2.19 1.47 7.43
N GLY A 182 1.25 2.36 7.72
CA GLY A 182 0.29 2.16 8.79
C GLY A 182 -1.00 1.48 8.34
N VAL A 183 -1.80 1.09 9.32
CA VAL A 183 -3.19 0.62 9.16
C VAL A 183 -4.08 1.33 10.16
N ASP A 184 -5.31 1.66 9.75
CA ASP A 184 -6.33 2.21 10.66
C ASP A 184 -6.98 1.07 11.45
N THR A 185 -6.47 0.81 12.66
CA THR A 185 -6.94 -0.27 13.54
C THR A 185 -8.30 0.00 14.19
N THR A 186 -8.86 1.19 14.02
CA THR A 186 -10.21 1.55 14.45
C THR A 186 -11.23 1.22 13.36
N PHE A 187 -10.87 1.48 12.11
CA PHE A 187 -11.67 1.11 10.94
C PHE A 187 -11.56 -0.38 10.61
N PHE A 188 -10.34 -0.91 10.51
CA PHE A 188 -10.07 -2.34 10.39
C PHE A 188 -9.97 -2.96 11.79
N ARG A 189 -11.05 -3.58 12.23
CA ARG A 189 -11.15 -4.22 13.55
C ARG A 189 -11.95 -5.52 13.46
N PRO A 190 -11.72 -6.47 14.36
CA PRO A 190 -12.53 -7.68 14.44
C PRO A 190 -14.01 -7.37 14.63
N GLY A 191 -14.88 -8.29 14.21
CA GLY A 191 -16.32 -8.22 14.52
C GLY A 191 -16.57 -8.30 16.02
N LEU A 192 -17.78 -7.90 16.45
CA LEU A 192 -18.18 -7.87 17.87
C LEU A 192 -18.04 -9.19 18.60
N HIS A 193 -17.93 -10.32 17.88
CA HIS A 193 -17.80 -11.66 18.42
C HIS A 193 -16.41 -12.28 18.27
N GLY A 194 -15.37 -11.48 18.00
CA GLY A 194 -13.96 -11.92 18.01
C GLY A 194 -13.56 -12.90 16.90
N GLY A 195 -14.39 -13.07 15.85
CA GLY A 195 -14.11 -13.99 14.75
C GLY A 195 -14.95 -13.68 13.52
N THR A 196 -14.75 -14.46 12.45
CA THR A 196 -15.62 -14.41 11.28
C THR A 196 -17.03 -14.82 11.67
N ASP A 197 -18.05 -14.04 11.29
CA ASP A 197 -19.45 -14.42 11.53
C ASP A 197 -19.81 -15.63 10.66
N ARG A 198 -19.75 -16.83 11.28
CA ARG A 198 -19.93 -18.12 10.62
C ARG A 198 -21.36 -18.63 10.66
N ARG A 199 -22.29 -17.91 11.29
CA ARG A 199 -23.66 -18.37 11.46
C ARG A 199 -24.37 -18.49 10.11
N GLY A 200 -24.89 -19.68 9.82
CA GLY A 200 -25.67 -19.95 8.62
C GLY A 200 -24.89 -20.15 7.32
N ARG A 201 -23.57 -20.34 7.37
CA ARG A 201 -22.73 -20.56 6.17
C ARG A 201 -22.61 -22.05 5.85
N ALA A 202 -22.69 -22.37 4.53
CA ALA A 202 -22.57 -23.74 4.06
C ALA A 202 -21.12 -24.27 4.11
N GLY A 203 -20.08 -23.39 4.08
CA GLY A 203 -18.68 -23.79 4.07
C GLY A 203 -17.70 -22.63 4.20
N PRO A 204 -16.38 -22.93 4.12
CA PRO A 204 -15.33 -21.95 4.27
C PRO A 204 -15.43 -20.80 3.24
N GLN A 205 -15.13 -19.57 3.68
CA GLN A 205 -15.13 -18.36 2.87
C GLN A 205 -13.71 -17.86 2.66
N LEU A 206 -13.23 -17.87 1.43
CA LEU A 206 -11.95 -17.33 1.04
C LEU A 206 -12.13 -15.92 0.47
N LEU A 207 -11.16 -15.05 0.73
CA LEU A 207 -11.12 -13.70 0.19
C LEU A 207 -9.85 -13.49 -0.62
N TRP A 208 -9.99 -12.93 -1.80
CA TRP A 208 -8.94 -12.24 -2.51
C TRP A 208 -9.35 -10.78 -2.68
N LEU A 209 -8.47 -9.83 -2.32
CA LEU A 209 -8.76 -8.39 -2.43
C LEU A 209 -7.57 -7.67 -3.05
N GLY A 210 -7.83 -6.90 -4.12
CA GLY A 210 -6.81 -6.13 -4.78
C GLY A 210 -7.16 -5.69 -6.20
N ARG A 211 -6.23 -5.00 -6.86
CA ARG A 211 -6.38 -4.65 -8.28
C ARG A 211 -6.17 -5.89 -9.14
N ILE A 212 -7.09 -6.19 -10.03
CA ILE A 212 -7.01 -7.37 -10.91
C ILE A 212 -6.02 -7.10 -12.05
N GLU A 213 -4.74 -7.35 -11.78
CA GLU A 213 -3.60 -7.15 -12.69
C GLU A 213 -2.56 -8.28 -12.53
N PRO A 214 -1.63 -8.47 -13.49
CA PRO A 214 -0.69 -9.60 -13.50
C PRO A 214 0.11 -9.79 -12.22
N ARG A 215 0.61 -8.73 -11.62
CA ARG A 215 1.47 -8.81 -10.44
C ARG A 215 0.76 -9.33 -9.19
N ASN A 216 -0.56 -9.12 -9.08
CA ASN A 216 -1.38 -9.55 -7.94
C ASN A 216 -1.88 -11.00 -8.07
N ASP A 217 -1.63 -11.63 -9.19
CA ASP A 217 -1.69 -13.06 -9.51
C ASP A 217 -2.95 -13.81 -9.01
N LEU A 218 -4.13 -13.21 -9.17
CA LEU A 218 -5.40 -13.89 -8.91
C LEU A 218 -5.50 -15.24 -9.63
N ARG A 219 -4.81 -15.40 -10.78
CA ARG A 219 -4.80 -16.63 -11.56
C ARG A 219 -4.33 -17.85 -10.74
N THR A 220 -3.30 -17.68 -9.90
CA THR A 220 -2.79 -18.77 -9.06
C THR A 220 -3.86 -19.25 -8.08
N VAL A 221 -4.61 -18.36 -7.43
CA VAL A 221 -5.69 -18.74 -6.53
C VAL A 221 -6.84 -19.42 -7.28
N LEU A 222 -7.24 -18.89 -8.44
CA LEU A 222 -8.29 -19.54 -9.27
C LEU A 222 -7.88 -20.95 -9.70
N ALA A 223 -6.60 -21.16 -10.03
CA ALA A 223 -6.08 -22.48 -10.41
C ALA A 223 -5.94 -23.43 -9.20
N ALA A 224 -5.81 -22.92 -7.97
CA ALA A 224 -5.79 -23.71 -6.74
C ALA A 224 -7.20 -24.17 -6.30
N MET A 225 -8.27 -23.45 -6.71
CA MET A 225 -9.64 -23.74 -6.27
C MET A 225 -10.09 -25.19 -6.49
N PRO A 226 -9.82 -25.87 -7.62
CA PRO A 226 -10.21 -27.27 -7.80
C PRO A 226 -9.65 -28.20 -6.71
N GLY A 227 -8.38 -28.03 -6.33
CA GLY A 227 -7.76 -28.78 -5.25
C GLY A 227 -8.36 -28.47 -3.88
N ILE A 228 -8.73 -27.23 -3.64
CA ILE A 228 -9.42 -26.80 -2.40
C ILE A 228 -10.83 -27.42 -2.34
N LEU A 229 -11.59 -27.33 -3.43
CA LEU A 229 -12.95 -27.85 -3.50
C LEU A 229 -13.03 -29.38 -3.38
N LYS A 230 -11.96 -30.10 -3.75
CA LYS A 230 -11.86 -31.54 -3.55
C LYS A 230 -11.90 -31.94 -2.06
N HIS A 231 -11.29 -31.14 -1.19
CA HIS A 231 -11.25 -31.39 0.26
C HIS A 231 -12.35 -30.65 1.03
N HIS A 232 -12.78 -29.49 0.54
CA HIS A 232 -13.79 -28.62 1.13
C HIS A 232 -14.83 -28.20 0.06
N PRO A 233 -15.77 -29.10 -0.34
CA PRO A 233 -16.67 -28.87 -1.48
C PRO A 233 -17.57 -27.63 -1.38
N ALA A 234 -17.89 -27.20 -0.15
CA ALA A 234 -18.72 -26.02 0.10
C ALA A 234 -17.94 -24.71 0.21
N THR A 235 -16.65 -24.72 -0.10
CA THR A 235 -15.80 -23.50 -0.06
C THR A 235 -16.22 -22.50 -1.15
N SER A 236 -16.25 -21.23 -0.81
CA SER A 236 -16.41 -20.16 -1.80
C SER A 236 -15.26 -19.14 -1.73
N LEU A 237 -14.91 -18.57 -2.88
CA LEU A 237 -13.95 -17.49 -3.05
C LEU A 237 -14.68 -16.21 -3.45
N THR A 238 -14.55 -15.16 -2.63
CA THR A 238 -14.94 -13.82 -3.01
C THR A 238 -13.74 -13.03 -3.54
N VAL A 239 -13.84 -12.54 -4.78
CA VAL A 239 -12.85 -11.68 -5.42
C VAL A 239 -13.35 -10.25 -5.35
N VAL A 240 -12.63 -9.40 -4.58
CA VAL A 240 -12.95 -7.99 -4.37
C VAL A 240 -11.93 -7.11 -5.06
N GLY A 241 -12.40 -6.21 -5.89
CA GLY A 241 -11.60 -5.29 -6.68
C GLY A 241 -11.92 -5.31 -8.16
N ASP A 242 -11.19 -4.50 -8.90
CA ASP A 242 -11.33 -4.37 -10.34
C ASP A 242 -9.95 -4.16 -10.99
N GLY A 243 -9.89 -4.19 -12.31
CA GLY A 243 -8.65 -3.94 -13.02
C GLY A 243 -8.66 -4.46 -14.46
N PRO A 244 -7.59 -4.18 -15.22
CA PRO A 244 -7.55 -4.46 -16.67
C PRO A 244 -7.68 -5.95 -17.01
N TRP A 245 -7.43 -6.85 -16.05
CA TRP A 245 -7.53 -8.29 -16.27
C TRP A 245 -8.84 -8.91 -15.77
N ARG A 246 -9.82 -8.12 -15.28
CA ARG A 246 -11.08 -8.62 -14.72
C ARG A 246 -11.78 -9.61 -15.65
N SER A 247 -12.10 -9.19 -16.88
CA SER A 247 -12.81 -10.06 -17.84
C SER A 247 -12.04 -11.34 -18.18
N ARG A 248 -10.69 -11.28 -18.14
CA ARG A 248 -9.85 -12.47 -18.34
C ARG A 248 -9.97 -13.43 -17.15
N MET A 249 -9.98 -12.91 -15.93
CA MET A 249 -10.10 -13.73 -14.71
C MET A 249 -11.50 -14.30 -14.54
N GLU A 250 -12.55 -13.55 -14.87
CA GLU A 250 -13.93 -14.06 -14.90
C GLU A 250 -14.08 -15.21 -15.89
N ARG A 251 -13.47 -15.11 -17.10
CA ARG A 251 -13.46 -16.22 -18.06
C ARG A 251 -12.69 -17.44 -17.52
N ALA A 252 -11.55 -17.21 -16.88
CA ALA A 252 -10.75 -18.29 -16.29
C ALA A 252 -11.48 -19.01 -15.15
N ALA A 253 -12.35 -18.32 -14.43
CA ALA A 253 -13.12 -18.87 -13.30
C ALA A 253 -14.41 -19.57 -13.70
N ARG A 254 -14.86 -19.53 -14.96
CA ARG A 254 -16.18 -20.05 -15.39
C ARG A 254 -16.42 -21.51 -14.99
N HIS A 255 -15.40 -22.35 -15.06
CA HIS A 255 -15.49 -23.77 -14.72
C HIS A 255 -15.71 -24.02 -13.22
N LEU A 256 -15.45 -23.01 -12.36
CA LEU A 256 -15.64 -23.07 -10.92
C LEU A 256 -17.08 -22.72 -10.50
N GLY A 257 -17.90 -22.24 -11.43
CA GLY A 257 -19.32 -21.93 -11.20
C GLY A 257 -19.55 -21.01 -9.99
N PRO A 258 -20.50 -21.37 -9.11
CA PRO A 258 -20.88 -20.53 -7.98
C PRO A 258 -19.80 -20.47 -6.86
N ALA A 259 -18.77 -21.31 -6.91
CA ALA A 259 -17.69 -21.29 -5.93
C ALA A 259 -16.81 -20.03 -6.01
N VAL A 260 -16.92 -19.23 -7.10
CA VAL A 260 -16.16 -17.98 -7.25
C VAL A 260 -17.09 -16.81 -7.58
N ARG A 261 -17.06 -15.78 -6.75
CA ARG A 261 -17.86 -14.56 -6.93
C ARG A 261 -16.98 -13.34 -7.08
N PHE A 262 -17.15 -12.58 -8.16
CA PHE A 262 -16.50 -11.28 -8.38
C PHE A 262 -17.41 -10.16 -7.85
N ALA A 263 -17.02 -9.54 -6.74
CA ALA A 263 -17.82 -8.53 -6.04
C ALA A 263 -17.61 -7.09 -6.56
N GLY A 264 -16.60 -6.85 -7.41
CA GLY A 264 -16.23 -5.51 -7.82
C GLY A 264 -15.52 -4.72 -6.71
N TYR A 265 -15.60 -3.40 -6.76
CA TYR A 265 -15.00 -2.53 -5.74
C TYR A 265 -15.69 -2.69 -4.38
N ALA A 266 -14.90 -2.59 -3.30
CA ALA A 266 -15.39 -2.72 -1.93
C ALA A 266 -16.24 -1.54 -1.43
N ASN A 267 -16.38 -0.45 -2.20
CA ASN A 267 -17.18 0.74 -1.90
C ASN A 267 -17.09 1.27 -0.45
N GLY A 268 -15.88 1.18 0.16
CA GLY A 268 -15.64 1.63 1.53
C GLY A 268 -15.86 0.58 2.61
N ASP A 269 -16.37 -0.60 2.28
CA ASP A 269 -16.65 -1.67 3.27
C ASP A 269 -15.63 -2.82 3.22
N ARG A 270 -14.36 -2.51 2.98
CA ARG A 270 -13.28 -3.50 3.02
C ARG A 270 -13.26 -4.32 4.33
N PRO A 271 -13.46 -3.72 5.52
CA PRO A 271 -13.47 -4.49 6.77
C PRO A 271 -14.51 -5.60 6.81
N ALA A 272 -15.71 -5.42 6.22
CA ALA A 272 -16.72 -6.48 6.21
C ALA A 272 -16.28 -7.69 5.37
N TYR A 273 -15.59 -7.48 4.26
CA TYR A 273 -15.05 -8.58 3.47
C TYR A 273 -14.00 -9.38 4.24
N TYR A 274 -13.07 -8.71 4.93
CA TYR A 274 -12.09 -9.40 5.78
C TYR A 274 -12.79 -10.17 6.90
N ARG A 275 -13.62 -9.51 7.72
CA ARG A 275 -14.38 -10.15 8.81
C ARG A 275 -15.28 -11.28 8.32
N GLY A 276 -15.79 -11.15 7.11
CA GLY A 276 -16.63 -12.13 6.44
C GLY A 276 -15.89 -13.36 5.94
N SER A 277 -14.58 -13.48 6.07
CA SER A 277 -13.78 -14.53 5.44
C SER A 277 -13.01 -15.34 6.49
N ASP A 278 -12.88 -16.64 6.23
CA ASP A 278 -12.09 -17.55 7.05
C ASP A 278 -10.59 -17.42 6.77
N LEU A 279 -10.22 -17.14 5.51
CA LEU A 279 -8.84 -16.90 5.08
C LEU A 279 -8.80 -15.75 4.05
N TYR A 280 -7.76 -14.92 4.19
CA TYR A 280 -7.37 -13.96 3.15
C TYR A 280 -6.21 -14.51 2.34
N LEU A 281 -6.34 -14.53 1.00
CA LEU A 281 -5.37 -15.08 0.07
C LEU A 281 -4.69 -13.93 -0.71
N CYS A 282 -3.37 -13.80 -0.56
CA CYS A 282 -2.60 -12.76 -1.24
C CYS A 282 -1.45 -13.34 -2.08
N PRO A 283 -1.73 -13.81 -3.32
CA PRO A 283 -0.76 -14.48 -4.19
C PRO A 283 0.17 -13.53 -4.94
N THR A 284 0.26 -12.29 -4.49
CA THR A 284 1.03 -11.22 -5.14
C THR A 284 2.48 -11.64 -5.35
N ARG A 285 2.95 -11.60 -6.59
CA ARG A 285 4.33 -11.98 -6.96
C ARG A 285 5.36 -10.91 -6.64
N ARG A 286 4.93 -9.66 -6.59
CA ARG A 286 5.81 -8.49 -6.39
C ARG A 286 5.08 -7.41 -5.62
N ALA A 287 5.61 -7.09 -4.46
CA ALA A 287 5.09 -6.02 -3.60
C ALA A 287 6.24 -5.20 -3.01
N SER A 288 5.93 -3.98 -2.65
CA SER A 288 6.85 -3.12 -1.88
C SER A 288 6.64 -3.25 -0.38
N PHE A 289 5.42 -3.61 0.01
CA PHE A 289 5.01 -3.78 1.40
C PHE A 289 3.87 -4.83 1.44
N GLY A 290 2.77 -4.57 2.04
CA GLY A 290 1.62 -5.46 2.15
C GLY A 290 0.56 -4.85 3.04
N VAL A 291 0.05 -3.66 2.67
CA VAL A 291 -0.97 -2.96 3.46
C VAL A 291 -2.21 -3.83 3.66
N THR A 292 -2.64 -4.58 2.63
CA THR A 292 -3.78 -5.48 2.71
C THR A 292 -3.58 -6.65 3.69
N LEU A 293 -2.32 -7.04 3.96
CA LEU A 293 -2.01 -8.01 5.01
C LEU A 293 -2.30 -7.42 6.39
N LEU A 294 -1.88 -6.15 6.61
CA LEU A 294 -2.18 -5.44 7.85
C LEU A 294 -3.68 -5.25 8.06
N GLU A 295 -4.43 -4.92 6.99
CA GLU A 295 -5.88 -4.79 7.03
C GLU A 295 -6.56 -6.11 7.44
N ALA A 296 -6.16 -7.22 6.82
CA ALA A 296 -6.66 -8.55 7.15
C ALA A 296 -6.33 -8.95 8.60
N MET A 297 -5.08 -8.76 9.02
CA MET A 297 -4.62 -9.00 10.40
C MET A 297 -5.37 -8.11 11.41
N ALA A 298 -5.59 -6.84 11.07
CA ALA A 298 -6.36 -5.92 11.92
C ALA A 298 -7.82 -6.37 12.09
N CYS A 299 -8.41 -6.99 11.07
CA CYS A 299 -9.75 -7.58 11.12
C CYS A 299 -9.80 -8.97 11.77
N GLY A 300 -8.66 -9.56 12.11
CA GLY A 300 -8.57 -10.90 12.69
C GLY A 300 -8.71 -12.03 11.66
N THR A 301 -8.38 -11.77 10.39
CA THR A 301 -8.49 -12.75 9.31
C THR A 301 -7.14 -13.42 9.08
N PRO A 302 -7.00 -14.75 9.23
CA PRO A 302 -5.78 -15.50 8.95
C PRO A 302 -5.35 -15.41 7.49
N LEU A 303 -4.04 -15.50 7.24
CA LEU A 303 -3.42 -15.20 5.97
C LEU A 303 -2.79 -16.44 5.31
N VAL A 304 -3.02 -16.59 3.99
CA VAL A 304 -2.13 -17.36 3.09
C VAL A 304 -1.56 -16.39 2.07
N VAL A 305 -0.24 -16.26 2.02
CA VAL A 305 0.43 -15.22 1.25
C VAL A 305 1.62 -15.76 0.47
N SER A 306 1.99 -15.08 -0.60
CA SER A 306 3.20 -15.41 -1.34
C SER A 306 4.45 -15.28 -0.47
N ASP A 307 5.38 -16.22 -0.63
CA ASP A 307 6.70 -16.17 -0.02
C ASP A 307 7.61 -15.19 -0.75
N ILE A 308 7.46 -13.90 -0.41
CA ILE A 308 8.26 -12.82 -0.96
C ILE A 308 8.82 -11.92 0.16
N PRO A 309 9.99 -11.29 -0.03
CA PRO A 309 10.64 -10.49 1.01
C PRO A 309 9.73 -9.42 1.63
N ALA A 310 8.97 -8.70 0.82
CA ALA A 310 8.08 -7.64 1.29
C ALA A 310 6.98 -8.16 2.26
N PHE A 311 6.50 -9.39 2.09
CA PHE A 311 5.50 -9.98 2.96
C PHE A 311 6.11 -10.56 4.24
N ARG A 312 7.36 -11.04 4.16
CA ARG A 312 8.13 -11.44 5.34
C ARG A 312 8.52 -10.27 6.23
N ASP A 313 8.62 -9.06 5.70
CA ASP A 313 8.81 -7.82 6.49
C ASP A 313 7.57 -7.49 7.33
N VAL A 314 6.38 -7.89 6.89
CA VAL A 314 5.09 -7.55 7.52
C VAL A 314 4.60 -8.65 8.44
N ALA A 315 4.75 -9.91 8.06
CA ALA A 315 4.22 -11.07 8.78
C ALA A 315 5.27 -12.17 8.91
N GLY A 316 5.33 -12.81 10.07
CA GLY A 316 6.09 -14.03 10.31
C GLY A 316 5.24 -15.29 10.15
N GLN A 317 5.83 -16.46 10.43
CA GLN A 317 5.14 -17.76 10.36
C GLN A 317 3.98 -17.93 11.36
N SER A 318 3.99 -17.16 12.44
CA SER A 318 2.89 -17.11 13.41
C SER A 318 1.70 -16.26 12.95
N GLN A 319 1.85 -15.43 11.91
CA GLN A 319 0.79 -14.57 11.37
C GLN A 319 0.31 -15.00 9.98
N ALA A 320 1.12 -15.74 9.22
CA ALA A 320 0.80 -16.13 7.86
C ALA A 320 1.33 -17.52 7.50
N VAL A 321 0.62 -18.22 6.62
CA VAL A 321 1.17 -19.35 5.86
C VAL A 321 1.75 -18.80 4.57
N PHE A 322 3.01 -19.12 4.31
CA PHE A 322 3.71 -18.69 3.09
C PHE A 322 3.67 -19.79 2.05
N ALA A 323 3.22 -19.44 0.84
CA ALA A 323 3.19 -20.34 -0.30
C ALA A 323 4.05 -19.79 -1.45
N PRO A 324 4.73 -20.64 -2.25
CA PRO A 324 5.51 -20.21 -3.39
C PRO A 324 4.66 -19.45 -4.41
N PRO A 325 5.15 -18.30 -4.93
CA PRO A 325 4.41 -17.55 -5.94
C PRO A 325 4.21 -18.33 -7.23
N GLY A 326 2.96 -18.43 -7.71
CA GLY A 326 2.62 -19.02 -8.99
C GLY A 326 2.53 -20.56 -9.02
N GLU A 327 2.51 -21.24 -7.86
CA GLU A 327 2.39 -22.68 -7.72
C GLU A 327 1.01 -23.08 -7.15
N PRO A 328 -0.03 -23.32 -7.99
CA PRO A 328 -1.40 -23.55 -7.53
C PRO A 328 -1.56 -24.73 -6.57
N GLU A 329 -0.81 -25.80 -6.75
CA GLU A 329 -0.85 -26.99 -5.88
C GLU A 329 -0.39 -26.63 -4.47
N ALA A 330 0.72 -25.93 -4.32
CA ALA A 330 1.23 -25.48 -3.03
C ALA A 330 0.24 -24.51 -2.33
N TRP A 331 -0.47 -23.68 -3.09
CA TRP A 331 -1.53 -22.81 -2.58
C TRP A 331 -2.75 -23.62 -2.10
N SER A 332 -3.17 -24.65 -2.87
CA SER A 332 -4.24 -25.56 -2.46
C SER A 332 -3.90 -26.26 -1.14
N ASP A 333 -2.69 -26.81 -1.03
CA ASP A 333 -2.23 -27.53 0.16
C ASP A 333 -2.14 -26.60 1.39
N ALA A 334 -1.61 -25.39 1.21
CA ALA A 334 -1.54 -24.38 2.26
C ALA A 334 -2.93 -23.99 2.79
N VAL A 335 -3.89 -23.78 1.89
CA VAL A 335 -5.28 -23.46 2.24
C VAL A 335 -5.95 -24.64 2.94
N ASN A 336 -5.87 -25.86 2.40
CA ASN A 336 -6.46 -27.05 2.97
C ASN A 336 -5.93 -27.34 4.37
N THR A 337 -4.59 -27.29 4.54
CA THR A 337 -3.93 -27.48 5.83
C THR A 337 -4.42 -26.45 6.86
N LEU A 338 -4.48 -25.17 6.46
CA LEU A 338 -4.90 -24.11 7.38
C LEU A 338 -6.41 -24.17 7.69
N LEU A 339 -7.26 -24.57 6.74
CA LEU A 339 -8.69 -24.77 7.00
C LEU A 339 -8.96 -25.92 7.97
N ALA A 340 -8.14 -26.96 7.96
CA ALA A 340 -8.24 -28.08 8.89
C ALA A 340 -7.77 -27.73 10.33
N ASP A 341 -6.85 -26.77 10.48
CA ASP A 341 -6.21 -26.42 11.75
C ASP A 341 -6.87 -25.17 12.37
N THR A 342 -7.92 -25.39 13.18
CA THR A 342 -8.66 -24.30 13.86
C THR A 342 -7.81 -23.58 14.91
N ASP A 343 -6.99 -24.31 15.64
CA ASP A 343 -6.16 -23.74 16.71
C ASP A 343 -5.11 -22.80 16.13
N ARG A 344 -4.49 -23.22 15.03
CA ARG A 344 -3.55 -22.37 14.29
C ARG A 344 -4.22 -21.11 13.75
N ARG A 345 -5.41 -21.21 13.15
CA ARG A 345 -6.16 -20.02 12.70
C ARG A 345 -6.47 -19.07 13.84
N THR A 346 -6.87 -19.59 15.00
CA THR A 346 -7.14 -18.79 16.20
C THR A 346 -5.87 -18.08 16.68
N ALA A 347 -4.76 -18.79 16.79
CA ALA A 347 -3.46 -18.21 17.16
C ALA A 347 -3.04 -17.11 16.16
N MET A 348 -3.17 -17.36 14.85
CA MET A 348 -2.87 -16.38 13.81
C MET A 348 -3.72 -15.11 13.91
N THR A 349 -5.00 -15.23 14.27
CA THR A 349 -5.89 -14.09 14.52
C THR A 349 -5.34 -13.18 15.62
N HIS A 350 -4.95 -13.75 16.75
CA HIS A 350 -4.40 -13.00 17.90
C HIS A 350 -3.05 -12.37 17.57
N GLU A 351 -2.12 -13.15 17.01
CA GLU A 351 -0.79 -12.65 16.68
C GLU A 351 -0.83 -11.63 15.54
N GLY A 352 -1.69 -11.84 14.54
CA GLY A 352 -1.92 -10.88 13.46
C GLY A 352 -2.42 -9.53 13.99
N ARG A 353 -3.40 -9.55 14.91
CA ARG A 353 -3.92 -8.32 15.53
C ARG A 353 -2.82 -7.53 16.25
N ARG A 354 -1.94 -8.20 17.00
CA ARG A 354 -0.79 -7.56 17.66
C ARG A 354 0.18 -6.90 16.65
N VAL A 355 0.41 -7.56 15.50
CA VAL A 355 1.21 -6.97 14.43
C VAL A 355 0.54 -5.72 13.88
N ALA A 356 -0.76 -5.78 13.57
CA ALA A 356 -1.51 -4.63 13.06
C ALA A 356 -1.48 -3.44 14.05
N GLU A 357 -1.61 -3.69 15.34
CA GLU A 357 -1.55 -2.65 16.38
C GLU A 357 -0.19 -1.96 16.45
N ARG A 358 0.92 -2.69 16.26
CA ARG A 358 2.25 -2.09 16.15
C ARG A 358 2.45 -1.26 14.89
N HIS A 359 1.59 -1.45 13.89
CA HIS A 359 1.55 -0.66 12.65
C HIS A 359 0.37 0.33 12.63
N ALA A 360 -0.25 0.62 13.77
CA ALA A 360 -1.31 1.62 13.83
C ALA A 360 -0.80 3.00 13.38
N TRP A 361 -1.61 3.74 12.64
CA TRP A 361 -1.22 5.04 12.07
C TRP A 361 -0.66 6.03 13.10
N PRO A 362 -1.20 6.14 14.34
CA PRO A 362 -0.63 7.04 15.35
C PRO A 362 0.85 6.72 15.65
N LEU A 363 1.24 5.43 15.70
CA LEU A 363 2.62 5.02 15.96
C LEU A 363 3.53 5.30 14.76
N VAL A 364 3.04 5.05 13.54
CA VAL A 364 3.78 5.35 12.31
C VAL A 364 4.00 6.86 12.17
N ALA A 365 2.97 7.66 12.41
CA ALA A 365 3.06 9.13 12.35
C ALA A 365 4.07 9.68 13.37
N GLN A 366 4.12 9.14 14.59
CA GLN A 366 5.12 9.52 15.59
C GLN A 366 6.55 9.24 15.12
N ARG A 367 6.80 8.11 14.44
CA ARG A 367 8.12 7.80 13.86
C ARG A 367 8.49 8.78 12.76
N VAL A 368 7.55 9.10 11.86
CA VAL A 368 7.76 10.11 10.81
C VAL A 368 8.00 11.50 11.43
N LEU A 369 7.23 11.87 12.44
CA LEU A 369 7.42 13.13 13.18
C LEU A 369 8.80 13.23 13.84
N ALA A 370 9.32 12.12 14.38
CA ALA A 370 10.69 12.09 14.92
C ALA A 370 11.75 12.40 13.84
N VAL A 371 11.53 11.91 12.59
CA VAL A 371 12.38 12.30 11.44
C VAL A 371 12.28 13.79 11.17
N TYR A 372 11.07 14.35 11.12
CA TYR A 372 10.89 15.78 10.86
C TYR A 372 11.60 16.65 11.91
N ARG A 373 11.43 16.34 13.19
CA ARG A 373 12.07 17.07 14.28
C ARG A 373 13.61 17.05 14.18
N ARG A 374 14.18 15.92 13.78
CA ARG A 374 15.64 15.77 13.60
C ARG A 374 16.17 16.63 12.44
N VAL A 375 15.37 16.87 11.40
CA VAL A 375 15.80 17.63 10.22
C VAL A 375 15.43 19.10 10.25
N THR A 376 14.55 19.51 11.16
CA THR A 376 14.14 20.93 11.31
C THR A 376 14.82 21.64 12.47
N GLY A 377 15.68 20.95 13.23
CA GLY A 377 16.48 21.54 14.29
C GLY A 377 16.18 21.16 15.66
#